data_58352bb30756896106dd71f192dc7876
#
_entry.id   58352bb30756896106dd71f192dc7876
#
_cell.length_a   1.000
_cell.length_b   1.000
_cell.length_c   1.000
_cell.angle_alpha   90.00
_cell.angle_beta   90.00
_cell.angle_gamma   90.00
#
_symmetry.space_group_name_H-M   'P 1'
#
loop_
_entity.id
_entity.type
_entity.pdbx_description
1 polymer ?
#
loop_
_entity_poly.entity_id
_entity_poly.type
_entity_poly.pdbx_seq_one_letter_code
_entity_poly.pdbx_strand_id
1 'polypeptide(L)'
;MAQITTAAEVLRSILWPVALILLVLDLLFAMLLSRWFTRPVQQLSSGAKEIAAGNYDIQLPVVHHDEIGQLAEDFNHMAAEVKRSAQLEKDILANVSHDLRTPLTLIKGYAETVRDLTGTDAEKRTEQCNIIVDETDRLSALVNSVMELSKVQSGAEKPNLIDFDMGELCFEVAGRYDALCDQNHW
;
A
#
# COMPACT_ATOMS: atom_id res chain seq x y z
N MET A 1 11.47 -80.75 7.13
CA MET A 1 11.54 -79.49 7.91
C MET A 1 12.77 -78.64 7.61
N ALA A 2 13.94 -79.18 7.30
CA ALA A 2 15.18 -78.41 7.03
C ALA A 2 15.13 -77.48 5.78
N GLN A 3 14.32 -77.80 4.76
CA GLN A 3 14.24 -76.92 3.52
C GLN A 3 13.39 -75.67 3.74
N ILE A 4 12.47 -75.64 4.68
CA ILE A 4 11.63 -74.48 4.96
C ILE A 4 12.42 -73.43 5.77
N THR A 5 13.33 -73.86 6.65
CA THR A 5 14.17 -72.96 7.45
C THR A 5 15.22 -72.27 6.59
N THR A 6 15.85 -72.95 5.62
CA THR A 6 16.80 -72.36 4.68
C THR A 6 16.15 -71.31 3.73
N ALA A 7 14.91 -71.57 3.25
CA ALA A 7 14.17 -70.59 2.42
C ALA A 7 13.82 -69.34 3.23
N ALA A 8 13.43 -69.47 4.50
CA ALA A 8 13.11 -68.33 5.38
C ALA A 8 14.36 -67.49 5.72
N GLU A 9 15.52 -68.13 5.91
CA GLU A 9 16.79 -67.43 6.16
C GLU A 9 17.30 -66.71 4.94
N VAL A 10 17.21 -67.29 3.76
CA VAL A 10 17.57 -66.64 2.49
C VAL A 10 16.61 -65.45 2.21
N LEU A 11 15.33 -65.63 2.43
CA LEU A 11 14.37 -64.52 2.27
C LEU A 11 14.66 -63.39 3.24
N ARG A 12 14.97 -63.67 4.50
CA ARG A 12 15.33 -62.66 5.51
C ARG A 12 16.65 -61.96 5.17
N SER A 13 17.64 -62.67 4.66
CA SER A 13 18.94 -62.06 4.27
C SER A 13 18.83 -61.07 3.11
N ILE A 14 17.80 -61.21 2.25
CA ILE A 14 17.56 -60.30 1.15
C ILE A 14 16.60 -59.15 1.56
N LEU A 15 15.58 -59.40 2.34
CA LEU A 15 14.58 -58.42 2.72
C LEU A 15 15.16 -57.29 3.58
N TRP A 16 16.05 -57.57 4.53
CA TRP A 16 16.61 -56.56 5.42
C TRP A 16 17.47 -55.50 4.65
N PRO A 17 18.43 -55.90 3.79
CA PRO A 17 19.21 -54.90 3.06
C PRO A 17 18.36 -54.11 2.04
N VAL A 18 17.36 -54.76 1.42
CA VAL A 18 16.44 -54.07 0.54
C VAL A 18 15.58 -53.05 1.28
N ALA A 19 15.04 -53.41 2.43
CA ALA A 19 14.28 -52.50 3.29
C ALA A 19 15.14 -51.30 3.77
N LEU A 20 16.43 -51.52 4.11
CA LEU A 20 17.34 -50.48 4.50
C LEU A 20 17.65 -49.54 3.36
N ILE A 21 17.87 -50.04 2.13
CA ILE A 21 18.11 -49.23 0.96
C ILE A 21 16.87 -48.37 0.61
N LEU A 22 15.67 -48.94 0.67
CA LEU A 22 14.42 -48.20 0.44
C LEU A 22 14.26 -47.10 1.48
N LEU A 23 14.50 -47.38 2.76
CA LEU A 23 14.40 -46.39 3.83
C LEU A 23 15.39 -45.22 3.63
N VAL A 24 16.61 -45.50 3.19
CA VAL A 24 17.61 -44.46 2.89
C VAL A 24 17.17 -43.62 1.67
N LEU A 25 16.63 -44.27 0.64
CA LEU A 25 16.10 -43.57 -0.56
C LEU A 25 14.90 -42.69 -0.21
N ASP A 26 13.97 -43.18 0.61
CA ASP A 26 12.81 -42.40 1.09
C ASP A 26 13.26 -41.20 1.90
N LEU A 27 14.26 -41.35 2.77
CA LEU A 27 14.80 -40.25 3.57
C LEU A 27 15.47 -39.18 2.70
N LEU A 28 16.25 -39.60 1.70
CA LEU A 28 16.88 -38.70 0.72
C LEU A 28 15.81 -37.98 -0.11
N PHE A 29 14.81 -38.69 -0.58
CA PHE A 29 13.70 -38.11 -1.34
C PHE A 29 12.92 -37.09 -0.49
N ALA A 30 12.58 -37.43 0.75
CA ALA A 30 11.92 -36.52 1.69
C ALA A 30 12.75 -35.26 1.96
N MET A 31 14.08 -35.38 2.12
CA MET A 31 14.97 -34.23 2.26
C MET A 31 14.99 -33.33 1.02
N LEU A 32 15.05 -33.93 -0.16
CA LEU A 32 14.99 -33.20 -1.44
C LEU A 32 13.68 -32.46 -1.59
N LEU A 33 12.58 -33.14 -1.40
CA LEU A 33 11.24 -32.56 -1.49
C LEU A 33 11.05 -31.42 -0.46
N SER A 34 11.53 -31.61 0.75
CA SER A 34 11.49 -30.58 1.78
C SER A 34 12.29 -29.32 1.38
N ARG A 35 13.46 -29.47 0.79
CA ARG A 35 14.30 -28.35 0.36
C ARG A 35 13.76 -27.64 -0.87
N TRP A 36 13.21 -28.39 -1.81
CA TRP A 36 12.76 -27.85 -3.10
C TRP A 36 11.36 -27.25 -3.02
N PHE A 37 10.51 -27.79 -2.19
CA PHE A 37 9.10 -27.41 -2.14
C PHE A 37 8.67 -26.84 -0.80
N THR A 38 8.88 -27.59 0.28
CA THR A 38 8.30 -27.22 1.58
C THR A 38 8.90 -25.95 2.17
N ARG A 39 10.22 -25.77 2.08
CA ARG A 39 10.91 -24.59 2.62
C ARG A 39 10.53 -23.28 1.90
N PRO A 40 10.55 -23.20 0.56
CA PRO A 40 10.12 -21.99 -0.15
C PRO A 40 8.67 -21.62 0.17
N VAL A 41 7.76 -22.58 0.21
CA VAL A 41 6.35 -22.33 0.57
C VAL A 41 6.21 -21.82 2.01
N GLN A 42 6.99 -22.34 2.95
CA GLN A 42 7.03 -21.84 4.33
C GLN A 42 7.58 -20.41 4.40
N GLN A 43 8.59 -20.07 3.60
CA GLN A 43 9.14 -18.71 3.52
C GLN A 43 8.11 -17.72 2.97
N LEU A 44 7.37 -18.09 1.93
CA LEU A 44 6.24 -17.29 1.40
C LEU A 44 5.17 -17.09 2.47
N SER A 45 4.78 -18.15 3.19
CA SER A 45 3.80 -18.05 4.26
C SER A 45 4.26 -17.16 5.42
N SER A 46 5.55 -17.27 5.83
CA SER A 46 6.08 -16.38 6.86
C SER A 46 6.21 -14.95 6.39
N GLY A 47 6.66 -14.72 5.16
CA GLY A 47 6.69 -13.39 4.55
C GLY A 47 5.31 -12.73 4.51
N ALA A 48 4.27 -13.48 4.13
CA ALA A 48 2.91 -12.96 4.14
C ALA A 48 2.42 -12.56 5.54
N LYS A 49 2.80 -13.32 6.58
CA LYS A 49 2.49 -12.97 7.98
C LYS A 49 3.20 -11.71 8.44
N GLU A 50 4.43 -11.51 8.03
CA GLU A 50 5.20 -10.30 8.34
C GLU A 50 4.56 -9.07 7.68
N ILE A 51 4.18 -9.16 6.39
CA ILE A 51 3.45 -8.09 5.69
C ILE A 51 2.15 -7.77 6.43
N ALA A 52 1.39 -8.79 6.83
CA ALA A 52 0.16 -8.59 7.59
C ALA A 52 0.39 -7.95 8.98
N ALA A 53 1.59 -8.12 9.55
CA ALA A 53 2.01 -7.47 10.80
C ALA A 53 2.56 -6.05 10.60
N GLY A 54 2.59 -5.54 9.35
CA GLY A 54 3.07 -4.20 9.02
C GLY A 54 4.57 -4.10 8.71
N ASN A 55 5.28 -5.22 8.66
CA ASN A 55 6.67 -5.26 8.21
C ASN A 55 6.71 -5.46 6.69
N TYR A 56 6.85 -4.36 5.97
CA TYR A 56 6.86 -4.36 4.50
C TYR A 56 8.29 -4.47 3.92
N ASP A 57 9.34 -4.45 4.75
CA ASP A 57 10.74 -4.53 4.33
C ASP A 57 11.21 -5.99 4.19
N ILE A 58 10.39 -6.79 3.48
CA ILE A 58 10.68 -8.20 3.26
C ILE A 58 11.03 -8.42 1.81
N GLN A 59 12.10 -9.19 1.60
CA GLN A 59 12.49 -9.68 0.30
C GLN A 59 12.83 -11.17 0.40
N LEU A 60 12.07 -11.99 -0.31
CA LEU A 60 12.32 -13.42 -0.37
C LEU A 60 13.41 -13.73 -1.40
N PRO A 61 14.33 -14.66 -1.09
CA PRO A 61 15.37 -15.06 -2.05
C PRO A 61 14.75 -15.83 -3.22
N VAL A 62 15.04 -15.39 -4.45
CA VAL A 62 14.66 -16.09 -5.69
C VAL A 62 15.81 -17.05 -6.01
N VAL A 63 15.70 -18.28 -5.53
CA VAL A 63 16.76 -19.30 -5.68
C VAL A 63 16.45 -20.26 -6.84
N HIS A 64 15.17 -20.41 -7.17
CA HIS A 64 14.69 -21.37 -8.17
C HIS A 64 14.33 -20.66 -9.48
N HIS A 65 14.51 -21.37 -10.61
CA HIS A 65 14.13 -20.89 -11.95
C HIS A 65 12.92 -21.67 -12.48
N ASP A 66 12.01 -22.01 -11.57
CA ASP A 66 10.77 -22.75 -11.82
C ASP A 66 9.57 -21.93 -11.31
N GLU A 67 8.39 -22.54 -11.24
CA GLU A 67 7.15 -21.90 -10.77
C GLU A 67 7.28 -21.38 -9.33
N ILE A 68 8.12 -21.98 -8.50
CA ILE A 68 8.40 -21.53 -7.13
C ILE A 68 9.23 -20.24 -7.14
N GLY A 69 10.21 -20.15 -8.04
CA GLY A 69 11.00 -18.92 -8.24
C GLY A 69 10.14 -17.77 -8.72
N GLN A 70 9.28 -18.03 -9.71
CA GLN A 70 8.31 -17.04 -10.22
C GLN A 70 7.37 -16.57 -9.10
N LEU A 71 6.86 -17.48 -8.28
CA LEU A 71 6.00 -17.14 -7.14
C LEU A 71 6.74 -16.27 -6.11
N ALA A 72 8.03 -16.48 -5.89
CA ALA A 72 8.83 -15.63 -5.01
C ALA A 72 9.05 -14.22 -5.60
N GLU A 73 9.25 -14.10 -6.92
CA GLU A 73 9.31 -12.81 -7.62
C GLU A 73 7.99 -12.05 -7.52
N ASP A 74 6.87 -12.70 -7.84
CA ASP A 74 5.53 -12.12 -7.76
C ASP A 74 5.21 -11.66 -6.33
N PHE A 75 5.61 -12.45 -5.33
CA PHE A 75 5.50 -12.07 -3.93
C PHE A 75 6.31 -10.81 -3.59
N ASN A 76 7.58 -10.74 -4.04
CA ASN A 76 8.43 -9.58 -3.80
C ASN A 76 7.87 -8.33 -4.47
N HIS A 77 7.31 -8.46 -5.67
CA HIS A 77 6.64 -7.36 -6.36
C HIS A 77 5.41 -6.88 -5.58
N MET A 78 4.56 -7.81 -5.14
CA MET A 78 3.41 -7.49 -4.30
C MET A 78 3.84 -6.79 -2.99
N ALA A 79 4.87 -7.28 -2.31
CA ALA A 79 5.39 -6.69 -1.08
C ALA A 79 5.87 -5.24 -1.30
N ALA A 80 6.56 -4.98 -2.42
CA ALA A 80 6.99 -3.63 -2.80
C ALA A 80 5.82 -2.69 -3.05
N GLU A 81 4.76 -3.14 -3.73
CA GLU A 81 3.55 -2.34 -3.97
C GLU A 81 2.79 -2.05 -2.67
N VAL A 82 2.65 -3.03 -1.77
CA VAL A 82 2.05 -2.83 -0.45
C VAL A 82 2.85 -1.81 0.36
N LYS A 83 4.19 -1.90 0.37
CA LYS A 83 5.07 -0.94 1.03
C LYS A 83 4.87 0.47 0.49
N ARG A 84 4.83 0.61 -0.84
CA ARG A 84 4.61 1.89 -1.50
C ARG A 84 3.26 2.50 -1.14
N SER A 85 2.21 1.69 -1.13
CA SER A 85 0.86 2.13 -0.75
C SER A 85 0.80 2.59 0.72
N ALA A 86 1.39 1.82 1.64
CA ALA A 86 1.45 2.18 3.05
C ALA A 86 2.26 3.46 3.32
N GLN A 87 3.37 3.66 2.58
CA GLN A 87 4.16 4.88 2.69
C GLN A 87 3.37 6.09 2.17
N LEU A 88 2.70 5.96 1.02
CA LEU A 88 1.86 7.02 0.45
C LEU A 88 0.73 7.42 1.42
N GLU A 89 0.06 6.46 2.03
CA GLU A 89 -0.97 6.72 3.04
C GLU A 89 -0.41 7.52 4.23
N LYS A 90 0.76 7.12 4.73
CA LYS A 90 1.44 7.84 5.83
C LYS A 90 1.82 9.27 5.44
N ASP A 91 2.33 9.47 4.23
CA ASP A 91 2.73 10.79 3.73
C ASP A 91 1.51 11.70 3.55
N ILE A 92 0.39 11.17 3.03
CA ILE A 92 -0.87 11.90 2.92
C ILE A 92 -1.35 12.33 4.31
N LEU A 93 -1.40 11.42 5.28
CA LEU A 93 -1.84 11.75 6.64
C LEU A 93 -0.95 12.81 7.31
N ALA A 94 0.37 12.73 7.10
CA ALA A 94 1.31 13.71 7.64
C ALA A 94 1.10 15.09 7.01
N ASN A 95 0.96 15.16 5.68
CA ASN A 95 0.75 16.41 4.94
C ASN A 95 -0.60 17.04 5.31
N VAL A 96 -1.68 16.27 5.31
CA VAL A 96 -3.02 16.75 5.71
C VAL A 96 -2.99 17.29 7.14
N SER A 97 -2.32 16.59 8.07
CA SER A 97 -2.21 17.05 9.46
C SER A 97 -1.46 18.37 9.58
N HIS A 98 -0.41 18.56 8.79
CA HIS A 98 0.35 19.80 8.74
C HIS A 98 -0.51 20.95 8.17
N ASP A 99 -1.16 20.70 7.03
CA ASP A 99 -1.93 21.71 6.29
C ASP A 99 -3.22 22.12 7.01
N LEU A 100 -3.78 21.26 7.87
CA LEU A 100 -4.87 21.59 8.77
C LEU A 100 -4.40 22.42 9.99
N ARG A 101 -3.19 22.18 10.51
CA ARG A 101 -2.71 22.84 11.74
C ARG A 101 -2.52 24.33 11.57
N THR A 102 -2.00 24.77 10.42
CA THR A 102 -1.70 26.18 10.15
C THR A 102 -2.95 27.07 10.20
N PRO A 103 -4.01 26.81 9.41
CA PRO A 103 -5.24 27.60 9.46
C PRO A 103 -5.94 27.51 10.81
N LEU A 104 -5.96 26.35 11.46
CA LEU A 104 -6.53 26.21 12.82
C LEU A 104 -5.81 27.08 13.84
N THR A 105 -4.48 27.21 13.74
CA THR A 105 -3.71 28.08 14.62
C THR A 105 -4.04 29.56 14.38
N LEU A 106 -4.23 29.96 13.12
CA LEU A 106 -4.63 31.33 12.76
C LEU A 106 -6.05 31.63 13.25
N ILE A 107 -7.01 30.77 12.99
CA ILE A 107 -8.39 30.90 13.48
C ILE A 107 -8.42 31.08 14.99
N LYS A 108 -7.70 30.21 15.71
CA LYS A 108 -7.61 30.29 17.16
C LYS A 108 -7.00 31.62 17.62
N GLY A 109 -5.87 32.03 17.05
CA GLY A 109 -5.18 33.27 17.41
C GLY A 109 -6.02 34.52 17.18
N TYR A 110 -6.69 34.61 16.03
CA TYR A 110 -7.59 35.75 15.74
C TYR A 110 -8.84 35.71 16.61
N ALA A 111 -9.43 34.55 16.90
CA ALA A 111 -10.56 34.43 17.81
C ALA A 111 -10.19 34.87 19.24
N GLU A 112 -9.01 34.49 19.75
CA GLU A 112 -8.48 34.96 21.04
C GLU A 112 -8.23 36.47 21.02
N THR A 113 -7.69 37.02 19.94
CA THR A 113 -7.46 38.46 19.78
C THR A 113 -8.77 39.24 19.78
N VAL A 114 -9.79 38.78 19.08
CA VAL A 114 -11.13 39.40 19.10
C VAL A 114 -11.72 39.34 20.51
N ARG A 115 -11.61 38.21 21.20
CA ARG A 115 -12.15 38.04 22.55
C ARG A 115 -11.49 38.95 23.58
N ASP A 116 -10.17 39.04 23.55
CA ASP A 116 -9.37 39.61 24.64
C ASP A 116 -8.92 41.06 24.40
N LEU A 117 -8.77 41.47 23.13
CA LEU A 117 -8.14 42.75 22.79
C LEU A 117 -8.99 43.69 21.92
N THR A 118 -9.62 43.16 20.87
CA THR A 118 -10.25 44.00 19.83
C THR A 118 -11.77 43.90 19.78
N GLY A 119 -12.39 43.18 20.70
CA GLY A 119 -13.86 42.97 20.70
C GLY A 119 -14.70 44.24 20.75
N THR A 120 -14.19 45.33 21.32
CA THR A 120 -14.84 46.64 21.40
C THR A 120 -14.56 47.55 20.20
N ASP A 121 -13.51 47.27 19.42
CA ASP A 121 -13.15 47.98 18.18
C ASP A 121 -13.84 47.32 17.00
N ALA A 122 -14.90 47.95 16.48
CA ALA A 122 -15.75 47.37 15.46
C ALA A 122 -15.02 47.09 14.14
N GLU A 123 -14.08 47.95 13.73
CA GLU A 123 -13.32 47.83 12.50
C GLU A 123 -12.34 46.65 12.58
N LYS A 124 -11.49 46.61 13.60
CA LYS A 124 -10.54 45.51 13.80
C LYS A 124 -11.21 44.16 14.06
N ARG A 125 -12.32 44.15 14.80
CA ARG A 125 -13.11 42.95 15.00
C ARG A 125 -13.63 42.39 13.68
N THR A 126 -14.17 43.26 12.80
CA THR A 126 -14.69 42.82 11.50
C THR A 126 -13.58 42.27 10.61
N GLU A 127 -12.43 42.96 10.54
CA GLU A 127 -11.25 42.50 9.79
C GLU A 127 -10.79 41.11 10.27
N GLN A 128 -10.65 40.92 11.57
CA GLN A 128 -10.20 39.66 12.16
C GLN A 128 -11.22 38.53 12.00
N CYS A 129 -12.52 38.84 12.10
CA CYS A 129 -13.56 37.87 11.82
C CYS A 129 -13.56 37.43 10.33
N ASN A 130 -13.29 38.34 9.40
CA ASN A 130 -13.16 37.99 7.98
C ASN A 130 -11.99 37.03 7.76
N ILE A 131 -10.84 37.25 8.39
CA ILE A 131 -9.70 36.30 8.32
C ILE A 131 -10.12 34.91 8.86
N ILE A 132 -10.88 34.84 9.95
CA ILE A 132 -11.38 33.57 10.49
C ILE A 132 -12.30 32.87 9.48
N VAL A 133 -13.19 33.61 8.81
CA VAL A 133 -14.06 33.07 7.78
C VAL A 133 -13.25 32.54 6.60
N ASP A 134 -12.32 33.34 6.08
CA ASP A 134 -11.48 32.96 4.94
C ASP A 134 -10.69 31.67 5.23
N GLU A 135 -10.09 31.55 6.42
CA GLU A 135 -9.35 30.34 6.81
C GLU A 135 -10.28 29.14 7.03
N THR A 136 -11.53 29.36 7.44
CA THR A 136 -12.54 28.28 7.55
C THR A 136 -12.95 27.77 6.18
N ASP A 137 -13.13 28.65 5.20
CA ASP A 137 -13.45 28.29 3.82
C ASP A 137 -12.29 27.52 3.20
N ARG A 138 -11.06 27.94 3.44
CA ARG A 138 -9.85 27.22 3.01
C ARG A 138 -9.77 25.82 3.61
N LEU A 139 -10.07 25.65 4.91
CA LEU A 139 -10.15 24.35 5.55
C LEU A 139 -11.21 23.46 4.91
N SER A 140 -12.38 24.01 4.61
CA SER A 140 -13.48 23.29 3.96
C SER A 140 -13.07 22.78 2.57
N ALA A 141 -12.38 23.61 1.79
CA ALA A 141 -11.84 23.21 0.49
C ALA A 141 -10.80 22.08 0.61
N LEU A 142 -9.89 22.16 1.59
CA LEU A 142 -8.89 21.12 1.84
C LEU A 142 -9.55 19.79 2.22
N VAL A 143 -10.54 19.79 3.12
CA VAL A 143 -11.28 18.60 3.52
C VAL A 143 -11.98 17.96 2.31
N ASN A 144 -12.62 18.76 1.44
CA ASN A 144 -13.26 18.27 0.23
C ASN A 144 -12.24 17.61 -0.71
N SER A 145 -11.07 18.22 -0.92
CA SER A 145 -10.00 17.65 -1.75
C SER A 145 -9.50 16.31 -1.20
N VAL A 146 -9.35 16.17 0.12
CA VAL A 146 -8.96 14.91 0.76
C VAL A 146 -10.04 13.84 0.58
N MET A 147 -11.33 14.22 0.68
CA MET A 147 -12.43 13.30 0.44
C MET A 147 -12.51 12.83 -1.02
N GLU A 148 -12.28 13.72 -1.98
CA GLU A 148 -12.21 13.37 -3.41
C GLU A 148 -11.05 12.39 -3.68
N LEU A 149 -9.86 12.68 -3.14
CA LEU A 149 -8.71 11.77 -3.23
C LEU A 149 -9.03 10.39 -2.65
N SER A 150 -9.68 10.34 -1.50
CA SER A 150 -10.10 9.09 -0.85
C SER A 150 -11.07 8.27 -1.72
N LYS A 151 -12.02 8.94 -2.41
CA LYS A 151 -12.95 8.27 -3.34
C LYS A 151 -12.21 7.65 -4.53
N VAL A 152 -11.24 8.37 -5.10
CA VAL A 152 -10.43 7.87 -6.22
C VAL A 152 -9.58 6.68 -5.77
N GLN A 153 -8.91 6.77 -4.62
CA GLN A 153 -8.06 5.70 -4.08
C GLN A 153 -8.85 4.44 -3.73
N SER A 154 -10.06 4.59 -3.21
CA SER A 154 -10.92 3.43 -2.90
C SER A 154 -11.53 2.76 -4.15
N GLY A 155 -11.33 3.33 -5.33
CA GLY A 155 -11.94 2.86 -6.57
C GLY A 155 -13.47 3.05 -6.61
N ALA A 156 -14.02 3.83 -5.69
CA ALA A 156 -15.44 4.17 -5.67
C ALA A 156 -15.82 5.04 -6.88
N GLU A 157 -14.87 5.82 -7.36
CA GLU A 157 -15.02 6.65 -8.55
C GLU A 157 -14.18 6.06 -9.68
N LYS A 158 -14.85 5.60 -10.73
CA LYS A 158 -14.19 5.05 -11.91
C LYS A 158 -14.06 6.10 -12.99
N PRO A 159 -12.92 6.15 -13.72
CA PRO A 159 -12.78 7.08 -14.83
C PRO A 159 -13.83 6.78 -15.90
N ASN A 160 -14.56 7.81 -16.32
CA ASN A 160 -15.46 7.74 -17.47
C ASN A 160 -14.64 8.04 -18.73
N LEU A 161 -14.22 6.98 -19.43
CA LEU A 161 -13.43 7.11 -20.64
C LEU A 161 -14.38 7.50 -21.79
N ILE A 162 -14.20 8.72 -22.30
CA ILE A 162 -14.91 9.24 -23.45
C ILE A 162 -13.90 9.73 -24.49
N ASP A 163 -14.22 9.56 -25.78
CA ASP A 163 -13.46 10.20 -26.84
C ASP A 163 -13.79 11.70 -26.87
N PHE A 164 -12.79 12.56 -26.90
CA PHE A 164 -12.96 14.00 -26.96
C PHE A 164 -11.91 14.64 -27.89
N ASP A 165 -12.26 15.77 -28.48
CA ASP A 165 -11.32 16.57 -29.26
C ASP A 165 -10.52 17.47 -28.34
N MET A 166 -9.20 17.24 -28.29
CA MET A 166 -8.27 18.01 -27.46
C MET A 166 -8.23 19.49 -27.90
N GLY A 167 -8.39 19.77 -29.20
CA GLY A 167 -8.41 21.13 -29.71
C GLY A 167 -9.61 21.90 -29.18
N GLU A 168 -10.82 21.30 -29.27
CA GLU A 168 -12.06 21.88 -28.76
C GLU A 168 -11.97 22.13 -27.25
N LEU A 169 -11.46 21.16 -26.47
CA LEU A 169 -11.26 21.32 -25.04
C LEU A 169 -10.28 22.45 -24.70
N CYS A 170 -9.19 22.58 -25.44
CA CYS A 170 -8.23 23.69 -25.24
C CYS A 170 -8.89 25.05 -25.53
N PHE A 171 -9.72 25.17 -26.60
CA PHE A 171 -10.44 26.39 -26.90
C PHE A 171 -11.48 26.72 -25.83
N GLU A 172 -12.22 25.73 -25.33
CA GLU A 172 -13.20 25.94 -24.27
C GLU A 172 -12.52 26.42 -22.97
N VAL A 173 -11.40 25.80 -22.58
CA VAL A 173 -10.64 26.20 -21.39
C VAL A 173 -10.06 27.59 -21.58
N ALA A 174 -9.45 27.90 -22.72
CA ALA A 174 -8.90 29.23 -22.99
C ALA A 174 -9.99 30.31 -22.92
N GLY A 175 -11.16 30.08 -23.54
CA GLY A 175 -12.28 31.01 -23.50
C GLY A 175 -12.84 31.35 -22.11
N ARG A 176 -12.65 30.45 -21.13
CA ARG A 176 -13.01 30.74 -19.73
C ARG A 176 -12.09 31.78 -19.07
N TYR A 177 -10.87 31.92 -19.59
CA TYR A 177 -9.89 32.90 -19.09
C TYR A 177 -9.88 34.23 -19.87
N ASP A 178 -10.59 34.34 -21.01
CA ASP A 178 -10.64 35.55 -21.80
C ASP A 178 -11.14 36.77 -20.98
N ALA A 179 -12.17 36.57 -20.16
CA ALA A 179 -12.71 37.61 -19.29
C ALA A 179 -11.70 38.05 -18.20
N LEU A 180 -10.83 37.13 -17.72
CA LEU A 180 -9.78 37.45 -16.77
C LEU A 180 -8.61 38.15 -17.45
N CYS A 181 -8.26 37.76 -18.66
CA CYS A 181 -7.23 38.43 -19.48
C CYS A 181 -7.63 39.87 -19.81
N ASP A 182 -8.89 40.09 -20.21
CA ASP A 182 -9.46 41.45 -20.49
C ASP A 182 -9.45 42.32 -19.23
N GLN A 183 -9.79 41.73 -18.05
CA GLN A 183 -9.81 42.46 -16.77
C GLN A 183 -8.43 42.88 -16.30
N ASN A 184 -7.41 42.09 -16.61
CA ASN A 184 -6.02 42.33 -16.18
C ASN A 184 -5.14 42.96 -17.27
N HIS A 185 -5.70 43.24 -18.45
CA HIS A 185 -4.99 43.82 -19.63
C HIS A 185 -3.81 42.94 -20.09
N TRP A 186 -3.98 41.63 -20.13
CA TRP A 186 -2.96 40.65 -20.55
C TRP A 186 -3.20 40.26 -22.03
#